data_1e5a1870a8c3d12b74cd119ca8e24312
#
_entry.id   1e5a1870a8c3d12b74cd119ca8e24312
#
_cell.length_a   1.000
_cell.length_b   1.000
_cell.length_c   1.000
_cell.angle_alpha   90.00
_cell.angle_beta   90.00
_cell.angle_gamma   90.00
#
_symmetry.space_group_name_H-M   'P 1'
#
loop_
_entity.id
_entity.type
_entity.pdbx_description
1 polymer ?
#
loop_
_entity_poly.entity_id
_entity_poly.type
_entity_poly.pdbx_seq_one_letter_code
_entity_poly.pdbx_strand_id
1 'polypeptide(L)'
;METIVNQRKKTMYQQLADIDENISWGAIAKEYFDKSASWFYHKMDGIDGNRKPTEFNLEERIQLKGALCDLADRIRRAAETIET
;
A
#
# COMPACT_ATOMS: atom_id res chain seq x y z
N MET A 1 -16.26 29.88 0.38
CA MET A 1 -16.01 29.25 0.34
C MET A 1 -15.66 28.47 0.54
N GLU A 2 -15.34 27.86 0.46
CA GLU A 2 -15.01 27.03 0.47
C GLU A 2 -14.64 26.24 0.59
N THR A 3 -14.61 25.95 0.48
CA THR A 3 -14.13 25.14 0.45
C THR A 3 -13.58 24.45 0.80
N ILE A 4 -13.22 24.36 0.75
CA ILE A 4 -12.57 23.52 1.05
C ILE A 4 -12.74 22.47 1.52
N VAL A 5 -13.26 22.21 1.55
CA VAL A 5 -13.38 21.19 1.98
C VAL A 5 -12.86 20.07 1.56
N ASN A 6 -12.57 19.94 0.86
CA ASN A 6 -12.03 18.89 0.53
C ASN A 6 -10.83 18.53 1.02
N GLN A 7 -10.56 18.67 1.98
CA GLN A 7 -9.39 18.30 2.72
C GLN A 7 -9.40 16.87 3.18
N ARG A 8 -10.26 16.10 2.62
CA ARG A 8 -10.33 14.69 2.92
C ARG A 8 -9.04 14.02 2.47
N LYS A 9 -8.40 13.30 3.38
CA LYS A 9 -7.22 12.54 3.04
C LYS A 9 -7.55 11.46 2.04
N LYS A 10 -6.63 11.21 1.13
CA LYS A 10 -6.74 10.06 0.25
C LYS A 10 -6.52 8.78 1.03
N THR A 11 -7.28 7.75 0.71
CA THR A 11 -6.99 6.42 1.24
C THR A 11 -5.67 5.94 0.62
N MET A 12 -5.10 4.91 1.21
CA MET A 12 -3.88 4.34 0.64
C MET A 12 -4.15 3.77 -0.75
N TYR A 13 -5.35 3.20 -0.98
CA TYR A 13 -5.73 2.76 -2.31
C TYR A 13 -5.62 3.89 -3.33
N GLN A 14 -6.12 5.06 -2.96
CA GLN A 14 -6.10 6.19 -3.88
C GLN A 14 -4.67 6.66 -4.15
N GLN A 15 -3.83 6.63 -3.13
CA GLN A 15 -2.44 7.02 -3.29
C GLN A 15 -1.67 6.07 -4.18
N LEU A 16 -2.01 4.79 -4.14
CA LEU A 16 -1.29 3.75 -4.85
C LEU A 16 -2.03 3.26 -6.09
N ALA A 17 -3.00 4.04 -6.56
CA ALA A 17 -3.86 3.62 -7.66
C ALA A 17 -3.07 3.26 -8.92
N ASP A 18 -1.96 3.95 -9.15
CA ASP A 18 -1.16 3.71 -10.35
C ASP A 18 -0.63 2.28 -10.44
N ILE A 19 -0.31 1.69 -9.29
CA ILE A 19 0.32 0.37 -9.26
C ILE A 19 -0.59 -0.72 -8.71
N ASP A 20 -1.81 -0.36 -8.33
CA ASP A 20 -2.69 -1.26 -7.60
C ASP A 20 -2.90 -2.59 -8.31
N GLU A 21 -3.13 -2.55 -9.61
CA GLU A 21 -3.41 -3.77 -10.35
C GLU A 21 -2.18 -4.61 -10.65
N ASN A 22 -1.01 -4.07 -10.41
CA ASN A 22 0.24 -4.76 -10.72
C ASN A 22 0.91 -5.34 -9.48
N ILE A 23 0.37 -5.07 -8.30
CA ILE A 23 0.99 -5.46 -7.04
C ILE A 23 0.05 -6.39 -6.27
N SER A 24 0.62 -7.46 -5.74
CA SER A 24 -0.13 -8.34 -4.85
C SER A 24 0.00 -7.79 -3.43
N TRP A 25 -1.05 -7.11 -2.96
CA TRP A 25 -1.01 -6.55 -1.60
C TRP A 25 -1.00 -7.64 -0.55
N GLY A 26 -1.60 -8.80 -0.86
CA GLY A 26 -1.53 -9.93 0.05
C GLY A 26 -0.10 -10.42 0.24
N ALA A 27 0.67 -10.45 -0.84
CA ALA A 27 2.07 -10.84 -0.74
C ALA A 27 2.87 -9.80 0.03
N ILE A 28 2.60 -8.51 -0.21
CA ILE A 28 3.26 -7.44 0.53
C ILE A 28 2.97 -7.57 2.02
N ALA A 29 1.70 -7.82 2.37
CA ALA A 29 1.31 -7.95 3.77
C ALA A 29 2.07 -9.08 4.43
N LYS A 30 2.18 -10.21 3.74
CA LYS A 30 2.82 -11.38 4.32
C LYS A 30 4.32 -11.22 4.40
N GLU A 31 4.95 -10.75 3.33
CA GLU A 31 6.41 -10.70 3.25
C GLU A 31 7.02 -9.58 4.08
N TYR A 32 6.36 -8.43 4.08
CA TYR A 32 6.95 -7.24 4.69
C TYR A 32 6.33 -6.86 6.03
N PHE A 33 5.15 -7.37 6.34
CA PHE A 33 4.45 -7.00 7.57
C PHE A 33 4.15 -8.19 8.47
N ASP A 34 4.28 -9.41 7.95
CA ASP A 34 3.90 -10.61 8.67
C ASP A 34 2.44 -10.52 9.13
N LYS A 35 1.58 -10.03 8.24
CA LYS A 35 0.17 -9.83 8.51
C LYS A 35 -0.65 -10.49 7.43
N SER A 36 -1.95 -10.66 7.73
CA SER A 36 -2.87 -11.23 6.76
C SER A 36 -3.19 -10.22 5.65
N ALA A 37 -3.64 -10.74 4.53
CA ALA A 37 -4.11 -9.89 3.44
C ALA A 37 -5.28 -9.03 3.90
N SER A 38 -6.17 -9.61 4.72
CA SER A 38 -7.35 -8.90 5.21
C SER A 38 -6.94 -7.67 6.02
N TRP A 39 -5.97 -7.86 6.92
CA TRP A 39 -5.44 -6.74 7.72
C TRP A 39 -4.97 -5.61 6.81
N PHE A 40 -4.23 -5.98 5.77
CA PHE A 40 -3.65 -4.99 4.86
C PHE A 40 -4.73 -4.26 4.07
N TYR A 41 -5.69 -5.01 3.53
CA TYR A 41 -6.75 -4.41 2.73
C TYR A 41 -7.61 -3.46 3.55
N HIS A 42 -7.86 -3.77 4.83
CA HIS A 42 -8.60 -2.85 5.68
C HIS A 42 -7.85 -1.53 5.84
N LYS A 43 -6.53 -1.61 6.04
CA LYS A 43 -5.72 -0.40 6.16
C LYS A 43 -5.69 0.39 4.86
N MET A 44 -5.61 -0.31 3.73
CA MET A 44 -5.66 0.34 2.41
C MET A 44 -6.98 1.05 2.20
N ASP A 45 -8.05 0.42 2.63
CA ASP A 45 -9.40 0.91 2.41
C ASP A 45 -9.80 1.99 3.40
N GLY A 46 -9.17 2.02 4.56
CA GLY A 46 -9.46 3.01 5.58
C GLY A 46 -10.56 2.61 6.54
N ILE A 47 -11.12 1.42 6.40
CA ILE A 47 -12.24 0.95 7.22
C ILE A 47 -12.01 -0.52 7.54
N ASP A 48 -12.13 -0.88 8.81
CA ASP A 48 -11.94 -2.28 9.21
C ASP A 48 -13.24 -3.09 9.05
N GLY A 49 -13.19 -4.35 9.45
CA GLY A 49 -14.32 -5.25 9.30
C GLY A 49 -15.53 -4.86 10.13
N ASN A 50 -15.35 -4.00 11.12
CA ASN A 50 -16.42 -3.49 11.97
C ASN A 50 -16.86 -2.10 11.57
N ARG A 51 -16.47 -1.66 10.37
CA ARG A 51 -16.80 -0.36 9.82
C ARG A 51 -16.22 0.81 10.62
N LYS A 52 -15.16 0.54 11.36
CA LYS A 52 -14.47 1.58 12.09
C LYS A 52 -13.29 2.09 11.28
N PRO A 53 -12.98 3.39 11.39
CA PRO A 53 -11.83 3.91 10.66
C PRO A 53 -10.55 3.19 11.08
N THR A 54 -9.73 2.89 10.10
CA THR A 54 -8.40 2.35 10.35
C THR A 54 -7.51 2.82 9.22
N GLU A 55 -6.23 2.97 9.49
CA GLU A 55 -5.28 3.34 8.45
C GLU A 55 -3.90 2.98 8.93
N PHE A 56 -2.96 3.01 7.99
CA PHE A 56 -1.57 2.77 8.35
C PHE A 56 -1.08 3.89 9.25
N ASN A 57 -0.50 3.51 10.39
CA ASN A 57 0.13 4.52 11.25
C ASN A 57 1.47 4.94 10.63
N LEU A 58 2.17 5.86 11.27
CA LEU A 58 3.39 6.40 10.70
C LEU A 58 4.44 5.32 10.48
N GLU A 59 4.64 4.45 11.48
CA GLU A 59 5.63 3.38 11.34
C GLU A 59 5.26 2.44 10.21
N GLU A 60 3.99 2.14 10.08
CA GLU A 60 3.52 1.27 9.01
C GLU A 60 3.68 1.90 7.65
N ARG A 61 3.48 3.22 7.56
CA ARG A 61 3.68 3.93 6.29
C ARG A 61 5.15 3.94 5.90
N ILE A 62 6.03 4.11 6.86
CA ILE A 62 7.47 4.03 6.60
C ILE A 62 7.83 2.63 6.11
N GLN A 63 7.27 1.63 6.77
CA GLN A 63 7.50 0.23 6.39
C GLN A 63 6.97 -0.06 4.98
N LEU A 64 5.80 0.44 4.67
CA LEU A 64 5.21 0.25 3.35
C LEU A 64 6.05 0.92 2.27
N LYS A 65 6.50 2.13 2.54
CA LYS A 65 7.36 2.83 1.61
C LYS A 65 8.64 2.03 1.35
N GLY A 66 9.25 1.50 2.41
CA GLY A 66 10.43 0.67 2.27
C GLY A 66 10.15 -0.62 1.50
N ALA A 67 8.98 -1.23 1.76
CA ALA A 67 8.59 -2.45 1.07
C ALA A 67 8.46 -2.22 -0.43
N LEU A 68 7.82 -1.12 -0.81
CA LEU A 68 7.65 -0.82 -2.22
C LEU A 68 8.97 -0.50 -2.89
N CYS A 69 9.86 0.20 -2.20
CA CYS A 69 11.18 0.48 -2.73
C CYS A 69 12.00 -0.81 -2.89
N ASP A 70 11.89 -1.71 -1.94
CA ASP A 70 12.58 -3.00 -2.03
C ASP A 70 12.05 -3.81 -3.20
N LEU A 71 10.74 -3.84 -3.36
CA LEU A 71 10.13 -4.56 -4.48
C LEU A 71 10.54 -3.94 -5.80
N ALA A 72 10.61 -2.62 -5.86
CA ALA A 72 11.04 -1.94 -7.09
C ALA A 72 12.46 -2.35 -7.47
N ASP A 73 13.35 -2.45 -6.48
CA ASP A 73 14.71 -2.90 -6.73
C ASP A 73 14.74 -4.34 -7.21
N ARG A 74 13.91 -5.19 -6.63
CA ARG A 74 13.83 -6.59 -7.05
C ARG A 74 13.32 -6.70 -8.48
N ILE A 75 12.34 -5.88 -8.82
CA ILE A 75 11.80 -5.86 -10.17
C ILE A 75 12.88 -5.43 -11.15
N ARG A 76 13.64 -4.39 -10.81
CA ARG A 76 14.71 -3.92 -11.68
C ARG A 76 15.77 -5.00 -11.88
N ARG A 77 16.16 -5.69 -10.81
CA ARG A 77 17.16 -6.75 -10.95
C ARG A 77 16.65 -7.89 -11.80
N ALA A 78 15.37 -8.23 -11.66
CA ALA A 78 14.78 -9.28 -12.50
C ALA A 78 14.78 -8.86 -13.96
N ALA A 79 14.42 -7.60 -14.21
CA ALA A 79 14.41 -7.10 -15.59
C ALA A 79 15.79 -7.17 -16.22
N GLU A 80 16.83 -6.92 -15.43
CA GLU A 80 18.20 -6.92 -15.94
C GLU A 80 18.68 -8.31 -16.31
N THR A 81 18.00 -9.36 -15.89
CA THR A 81 18.36 -10.71 -16.29
C THR A 81 17.83 -11.06 -17.69
N ILE A 82 16.92 -10.25 -18.21
CA ILE A 82 16.33 -10.51 -19.51
C ILE A 82 17.28 -10.01 -20.57
N GLU A 83 17.72 -10.94 -21.44
CA GLU A 83 18.66 -10.58 -22.48
C GLU A 83 17.94 -9.95 -23.65
N THR A 84 18.49 -8.88 -24.15
CA THR A 84 17.99 -8.19 -25.32
C THR A 84 19.14 -7.94 -26.31
#